data_106056b5159f96a683cc29cfce50eeef
#
_entry.id   106056b5159f96a683cc29cfce50eeef
#
_cell.length_a   1.000
_cell.length_b   1.000
_cell.length_c   1.000
_cell.angle_alpha   90.00
_cell.angle_beta   90.00
_cell.angle_gamma   90.00
#
_symmetry.space_group_name_H-M   'P 1'
#
loop_
_entity.id
_entity.type
_entity.pdbx_description
1 polymer ?
#
loop_
_entity_poly.entity_id
_entity_poly.type
_entity_poly.pdbx_seq_one_letter_code
_entity_poly.pdbx_strand_id
1 'polypeptide(L)'
;MDLYDVTPEGTPKGAVVVIQEAFGVNDHIEDVTRRFAAEGYRAVAPHLFHRSGDPKLGYDDIGQVMPHMQALSDQAIYDDLDATFAYLDRAGFPLDRTAIVGFCMGGTVTFYAAVRYGLGAAATFYGGGVAQGRFGFEPQTEVAGRLQTPWLGLYGDQDKGIPVDEVEQLRTAAAGAAVPTEVVRYPDADHGFHCDARESYHPASAPDAWRRTLDWFGEHLP
;
A
#
# COMPACT_ATOMS: atom_id res chain seq x y z
N MET A 1 17.21 -5.92 6.27
CA MET A 1 16.05 -6.10 5.36
C MET A 1 16.48 -5.70 3.96
N ASP A 2 16.17 -6.54 2.98
CA ASP A 2 16.44 -6.23 1.58
C ASP A 2 15.39 -5.29 1.01
N LEU A 3 15.77 -4.54 -0.02
CA LEU A 3 14.90 -3.65 -0.79
C LEU A 3 15.04 -4.01 -2.27
N TYR A 4 13.93 -4.25 -2.95
CA TYR A 4 13.92 -4.19 -4.41
C TYR A 4 13.87 -2.71 -4.82
N ASP A 5 14.92 -2.19 -5.44
CA ASP A 5 15.11 -0.75 -5.70
C ASP A 5 15.29 -0.51 -7.20
N VAL A 6 14.45 0.36 -7.75
CA VAL A 6 14.48 0.73 -9.16
C VAL A 6 14.57 2.26 -9.29
N THR A 7 15.62 2.71 -9.95
CA THR A 7 15.81 4.12 -10.26
C THR A 7 15.27 4.41 -11.66
N PRO A 8 14.47 5.48 -11.88
CA PRO A 8 13.98 5.85 -13.20
C PRO A 8 15.09 6.40 -14.10
N GLU A 9 14.82 6.48 -15.39
CA GLU A 9 15.66 7.26 -16.29
C GLU A 9 15.52 8.77 -15.97
N GLY A 10 16.64 9.47 -15.89
CA GLY A 10 16.67 10.91 -15.56
C GLY A 10 16.54 11.23 -14.07
N THR A 11 16.13 12.47 -13.77
CA THR A 11 15.98 12.93 -12.39
C THR A 11 14.63 12.47 -11.82
N PRO A 12 14.61 11.72 -10.71
CA PRO A 12 13.36 11.29 -10.11
C PRO A 12 12.47 12.44 -9.64
N LYS A 13 11.17 12.36 -9.89
CA LYS A 13 10.16 13.31 -9.40
C LYS A 13 10.00 13.28 -7.88
N GLY A 14 10.20 12.09 -7.29
CA GLY A 14 10.06 11.76 -5.88
C GLY A 14 10.38 10.29 -5.68
N ALA A 15 10.07 9.76 -4.51
CA ALA A 15 10.18 8.32 -4.24
C ALA A 15 8.82 7.69 -4.00
N VAL A 16 8.70 6.39 -4.31
CA VAL A 16 7.50 5.58 -4.02
C VAL A 16 7.93 4.31 -3.29
N VAL A 17 7.37 4.07 -2.11
CA VAL A 17 7.49 2.80 -1.40
C VAL A 17 6.32 1.91 -1.81
N VAL A 18 6.61 0.74 -2.38
CA VAL A 18 5.62 -0.24 -2.84
C VAL A 18 5.56 -1.38 -1.84
N ILE A 19 4.45 -1.51 -1.14
CA ILE A 19 4.28 -2.55 -0.11
C ILE A 19 3.61 -3.78 -0.70
N GLN A 20 4.27 -4.92 -0.52
CA GLN A 20 3.91 -6.24 -1.01
C GLN A 20 2.52 -6.71 -0.56
N GLU A 21 1.92 -7.60 -1.35
CA GLU A 21 0.82 -8.45 -0.91
C GLU A 21 1.31 -9.55 0.06
N ALA A 22 0.40 -10.41 0.49
CA ALA A 22 0.70 -11.53 1.38
C ALA A 22 1.62 -12.63 0.77
N PHE A 23 2.09 -12.43 -0.46
CA PHE A 23 2.92 -13.38 -1.22
C PHE A 23 4.40 -13.01 -1.30
N GLY A 24 4.81 -11.98 -0.56
CA GLY A 24 6.19 -11.48 -0.58
C GLY A 24 6.44 -10.49 -1.72
N VAL A 25 7.69 -10.05 -1.87
CA VAL A 25 8.15 -9.26 -3.02
C VAL A 25 8.36 -10.22 -4.19
N ASN A 26 7.24 -10.65 -4.79
CA ASN A 26 7.19 -11.54 -5.93
C ASN A 26 7.29 -10.78 -7.26
N ASP A 27 7.24 -11.50 -8.38
CA ASP A 27 7.41 -10.92 -9.72
C ASP A 27 6.39 -9.81 -10.01
N HIS A 28 5.15 -9.91 -9.49
CA HIS A 28 4.13 -8.88 -9.65
C HIS A 28 4.50 -7.58 -8.88
N ILE A 29 4.94 -7.68 -7.64
CA ILE A 29 5.36 -6.51 -6.84
C ILE A 29 6.62 -5.88 -7.43
N GLU A 30 7.58 -6.70 -7.90
CA GLU A 30 8.72 -6.19 -8.65
C GLU A 30 8.28 -5.45 -9.92
N ASP A 31 7.30 -5.98 -10.65
CA ASP A 31 6.76 -5.34 -11.86
C ASP A 31 6.06 -4.02 -11.54
N VAL A 32 5.20 -3.99 -10.51
CA VAL A 32 4.57 -2.73 -10.04
C VAL A 32 5.63 -1.69 -9.66
N THR A 33 6.72 -2.12 -8.98
CA THR A 33 7.83 -1.24 -8.63
C THR A 33 8.50 -0.67 -9.88
N ARG A 34 8.73 -1.48 -10.92
CA ARG A 34 9.24 -1.02 -12.22
C ARG A 34 8.27 -0.08 -12.93
N ARG A 35 6.95 -0.31 -12.84
CA ARG A 35 5.93 0.60 -13.40
C ARG A 35 6.03 1.99 -12.78
N PHE A 36 6.17 2.12 -11.46
CA PHE A 36 6.40 3.42 -10.81
C PHE A 36 7.72 4.07 -11.25
N ALA A 37 8.77 3.29 -11.46
CA ALA A 37 10.01 3.82 -12.00
C ALA A 37 9.84 4.33 -13.44
N ALA A 38 9.07 3.64 -14.29
CA ALA A 38 8.73 4.11 -15.63
C ALA A 38 7.92 5.43 -15.62
N GLU A 39 7.14 5.66 -14.56
CA GLU A 39 6.42 6.94 -14.34
C GLU A 39 7.33 8.06 -13.79
N GLY A 40 8.62 7.79 -13.59
CA GLY A 40 9.62 8.79 -13.19
C GLY A 40 9.83 8.90 -11.68
N TYR A 41 9.44 7.92 -10.88
CA TYR A 41 9.71 7.87 -9.44
C TYR A 41 10.88 6.93 -9.14
N ARG A 42 11.70 7.24 -8.13
CA ARG A 42 12.51 6.18 -7.52
C ARG A 42 11.59 5.25 -6.74
N ALA A 43 11.51 3.99 -7.11
CA ALA A 43 10.57 3.05 -6.51
C ALA A 43 11.30 1.96 -5.72
N VAL A 44 10.86 1.69 -4.48
CA VAL A 44 11.46 0.66 -3.63
C VAL A 44 10.38 -0.23 -3.03
N ALA A 45 10.63 -1.53 -2.99
CA ALA A 45 9.76 -2.49 -2.30
C ALA A 45 10.52 -3.18 -1.17
N PRO A 46 10.18 -2.88 0.11
CA PRO A 46 10.81 -3.53 1.26
C PRO A 46 10.31 -4.98 1.41
N HIS A 47 11.21 -5.89 1.74
CA HIS A 47 10.93 -7.30 1.98
C HIS A 47 10.42 -7.52 3.40
N LEU A 48 9.12 -7.30 3.65
CA LEU A 48 8.52 -7.36 4.99
C LEU A 48 8.55 -8.77 5.62
N PHE A 49 8.73 -9.81 4.81
CA PHE A 49 8.82 -11.20 5.29
C PHE A 49 10.24 -11.65 5.61
N HIS A 50 11.22 -10.75 5.63
CA HIS A 50 12.63 -11.09 5.88
C HIS A 50 12.87 -11.81 7.21
N ARG A 51 12.03 -11.58 8.24
CA ARG A 51 12.11 -12.28 9.55
C ARG A 51 11.56 -13.69 9.50
N SER A 52 10.81 -14.06 8.48
CA SER A 52 10.19 -15.38 8.31
C SER A 52 10.71 -16.15 7.08
N GLY A 53 11.91 -15.79 6.58
CA GLY A 53 12.59 -16.49 5.49
C GLY A 53 12.42 -15.87 4.12
N ASP A 54 11.72 -14.73 4.02
CA ASP A 54 11.56 -13.92 2.79
C ASP A 54 11.09 -14.73 1.56
N PRO A 55 9.96 -15.44 1.66
CA PRO A 55 9.48 -16.26 0.56
C PRO A 55 8.93 -15.40 -0.58
N LYS A 56 9.11 -15.88 -1.81
CA LYS A 56 8.37 -15.46 -2.99
C LYS A 56 7.32 -16.52 -3.31
N LEU A 57 6.08 -16.27 -2.92
CA LEU A 57 4.98 -17.24 -3.06
C LEU A 57 4.17 -16.96 -4.34
N GLY A 58 3.71 -18.04 -4.98
CA GLY A 58 2.73 -17.94 -6.05
C GLY A 58 1.32 -17.71 -5.50
N TYR A 59 0.41 -17.21 -6.33
CA TYR A 59 -0.97 -16.92 -5.93
C TYR A 59 -1.79 -18.19 -5.59
N ASP A 60 -1.34 -19.36 -6.01
CA ASP A 60 -1.92 -20.65 -5.65
C ASP A 60 -1.46 -21.17 -4.27
N ASP A 61 -0.43 -20.56 -3.69
CA ASP A 61 0.22 -20.98 -2.44
C ASP A 61 -0.41 -20.38 -1.17
N ILE A 62 -1.72 -20.12 -1.17
CA ILE A 62 -2.43 -19.45 -0.05
C ILE A 62 -2.17 -20.17 1.30
N GLY A 63 -2.03 -21.50 1.29
CA GLY A 63 -1.74 -22.27 2.50
C GLY A 63 -0.37 -21.95 3.13
N GLN A 64 0.57 -21.44 2.36
CA GLN A 64 1.92 -21.06 2.84
C GLN A 64 2.00 -19.61 3.34
N VAL A 65 1.01 -18.79 3.05
CA VAL A 65 0.98 -17.37 3.40
C VAL A 65 0.82 -17.14 4.91
N MET A 66 -0.01 -17.94 5.58
CA MET A 66 -0.43 -17.69 6.96
C MET A 66 0.72 -17.62 7.98
N PRO A 67 1.74 -18.49 7.96
CA PRO A 67 2.87 -18.37 8.89
C PRO A 67 3.62 -17.03 8.79
N HIS A 68 3.77 -16.50 7.56
CA HIS A 68 4.46 -15.22 7.32
C HIS A 68 3.61 -14.04 7.77
N MET A 69 2.30 -14.10 7.52
CA MET A 69 1.35 -13.09 7.99
C MET A 69 1.27 -13.03 9.53
N GLN A 70 1.31 -14.19 10.19
CA GLN A 70 1.30 -14.29 11.67
C GLN A 70 2.61 -13.82 12.32
N ALA A 71 3.72 -13.83 11.58
CA ALA A 71 5.00 -13.32 12.05
C ALA A 71 5.11 -11.78 12.03
N LEU A 72 4.15 -11.10 11.40
CA LEU A 72 4.10 -9.64 11.38
C LEU A 72 3.52 -9.10 12.69
N SER A 73 4.07 -7.98 13.13
CA SER A 73 3.50 -7.14 14.19
C SER A 73 3.60 -5.67 13.80
N ASP A 74 2.81 -4.83 14.44
CA ASP A 74 2.83 -3.38 14.26
C ASP A 74 4.24 -2.81 14.45
N GLN A 75 4.93 -3.18 15.53
CA GLN A 75 6.29 -2.72 15.81
C GLN A 75 7.27 -3.16 14.73
N ALA A 76 7.23 -4.44 14.29
CA ALA A 76 8.13 -4.94 13.26
C ALA A 76 7.90 -4.24 11.92
N ILE A 77 6.63 -3.97 11.57
CA ILE A 77 6.26 -3.21 10.37
C ILE A 77 6.80 -1.78 10.45
N TYR A 78 6.64 -1.11 11.58
CA TYR A 78 7.17 0.24 11.75
C TYR A 78 8.69 0.30 11.73
N ASP A 79 9.40 -0.67 12.31
CA ASP A 79 10.86 -0.75 12.23
C ASP A 79 11.34 -0.88 10.78
N ASP A 80 10.62 -1.65 9.95
CA ASP A 80 10.93 -1.82 8.53
C ASP A 80 10.63 -0.56 7.72
N LEU A 81 9.54 0.13 8.01
CA LEU A 81 9.20 1.40 7.39
C LEU A 81 10.21 2.50 7.77
N ASP A 82 10.59 2.60 9.06
CA ASP A 82 11.59 3.55 9.54
C ASP A 82 12.94 3.33 8.81
N ALA A 83 13.37 2.07 8.66
CA ALA A 83 14.58 1.74 7.91
C ALA A 83 14.48 2.10 6.42
N THR A 84 13.30 1.87 5.80
CA THR A 84 13.04 2.19 4.39
C THR A 84 13.05 3.70 4.17
N PHE A 85 12.36 4.47 5.00
CA PHE A 85 12.34 5.93 4.90
C PHE A 85 13.72 6.54 5.17
N ALA A 86 14.46 6.03 6.16
CA ALA A 86 15.83 6.46 6.39
C ALA A 86 16.77 6.15 5.22
N TYR A 87 16.53 5.07 4.49
CA TYR A 87 17.25 4.76 3.25
C TYR A 87 16.96 5.80 2.15
N LEU A 88 15.69 6.13 1.94
CA LEU A 88 15.25 7.11 0.93
C LEU A 88 15.69 8.53 1.29
N ASP A 89 15.64 8.92 2.56
CA ASP A 89 16.11 10.24 3.02
C ASP A 89 17.60 10.44 2.72
N ARG A 90 18.45 9.44 3.00
CA ARG A 90 19.88 9.48 2.63
C ARG A 90 20.10 9.55 1.11
N ALA A 91 19.13 9.12 0.32
CA ALA A 91 19.16 9.22 -1.13
C ALA A 91 18.58 10.55 -1.66
N GLY A 92 18.17 11.47 -0.77
CA GLY A 92 17.64 12.78 -1.12
C GLY A 92 16.12 12.85 -1.27
N PHE A 93 15.39 11.84 -0.72
CA PHE A 93 13.94 11.79 -0.72
C PHE A 93 13.41 11.81 0.73
N PRO A 94 13.23 12.98 1.34
CA PRO A 94 12.59 13.11 2.65
C PRO A 94 11.13 12.67 2.61
N LEU A 95 10.47 12.56 3.77
CA LEU A 95 9.11 12.02 3.88
C LEU A 95 8.11 12.76 2.99
N ASP A 96 8.16 14.08 2.93
CA ASP A 96 7.27 14.90 2.11
C ASP A 96 7.45 14.72 0.59
N ARG A 97 8.61 14.18 0.15
CA ARG A 97 8.90 13.78 -1.24
C ARG A 97 8.79 12.28 -1.47
N THR A 98 8.23 11.55 -0.53
CA THR A 98 8.03 10.10 -0.59
C THR A 98 6.54 9.78 -0.53
N ALA A 99 6.05 9.03 -1.51
CA ALA A 99 4.73 8.41 -1.47
C ALA A 99 4.83 6.94 -1.05
N ILE A 100 3.72 6.38 -0.60
CA ILE A 100 3.60 4.95 -0.28
C ILE A 100 2.35 4.37 -0.92
N VAL A 101 2.47 3.18 -1.49
CA VAL A 101 1.35 2.40 -2.02
C VAL A 101 1.45 0.97 -1.55
N GLY A 102 0.33 0.34 -1.31
CA GLY A 102 0.33 -1.07 -0.93
C GLY A 102 -0.95 -1.80 -1.32
N PHE A 103 -0.82 -3.10 -1.45
CA PHE A 103 -1.82 -3.99 -2.00
C PHE A 103 -2.19 -5.06 -0.96
N CYS A 104 -3.48 -5.35 -0.73
CA CYS A 104 -3.94 -6.37 0.22
C CYS A 104 -3.38 -6.11 1.64
N MET A 105 -2.54 -7.00 2.14
CA MET A 105 -1.76 -6.81 3.37
C MET A 105 -0.97 -5.49 3.34
N GLY A 106 -0.32 -5.20 2.22
CA GLY A 106 0.42 -3.96 2.02
C GLY A 106 -0.47 -2.72 2.03
N GLY A 107 -1.72 -2.84 1.60
CA GLY A 107 -2.71 -1.77 1.72
C GLY A 107 -3.01 -1.43 3.18
N THR A 108 -3.10 -2.46 4.05
CA THR A 108 -3.20 -2.27 5.50
C THR A 108 -1.98 -1.52 6.05
N VAL A 109 -0.77 -1.98 5.70
CA VAL A 109 0.48 -1.33 6.13
C VAL A 109 0.56 0.13 5.66
N THR A 110 0.18 0.38 4.41
CA THR A 110 0.15 1.74 3.83
C THR A 110 -0.79 2.68 4.59
N PHE A 111 -1.98 2.20 4.99
CA PHE A 111 -2.90 3.00 5.78
C PHE A 111 -2.27 3.41 7.12
N TYR A 112 -1.67 2.47 7.87
CA TYR A 112 -1.04 2.80 9.15
C TYR A 112 0.25 3.63 8.99
N ALA A 113 0.96 3.48 7.87
CA ALA A 113 2.03 4.41 7.52
C ALA A 113 1.49 5.84 7.35
N ALA A 114 0.35 6.02 6.67
CA ALA A 114 -0.29 7.33 6.49
C ALA A 114 -0.82 7.93 7.80
N VAL A 115 -1.17 7.09 8.79
CA VAL A 115 -1.55 7.56 10.15
C VAL A 115 -0.32 8.03 10.93
N ARG A 116 0.84 7.38 10.79
CA ARG A 116 2.03 7.64 11.61
C ARG A 116 2.95 8.69 11.03
N TYR A 117 3.13 8.73 9.72
CA TYR A 117 4.11 9.58 9.06
C TYR A 117 3.44 10.68 8.25
N GLY A 118 4.10 11.84 8.15
CA GLY A 118 3.73 12.91 7.23
C GLY A 118 4.43 12.72 5.87
N LEU A 119 3.97 11.72 5.10
CA LEU A 119 4.46 11.48 3.74
C LEU A 119 3.81 12.46 2.75
N GLY A 120 4.36 12.56 1.54
CA GLY A 120 3.73 13.34 0.49
C GLY A 120 2.38 12.78 0.07
N ALA A 121 2.26 11.48 -0.11
CA ALA A 121 0.99 10.82 -0.48
C ALA A 121 0.95 9.35 -0.07
N ALA A 122 -0.27 8.80 0.07
CA ALA A 122 -0.49 7.37 0.31
C ALA A 122 -1.67 6.85 -0.51
N ALA A 123 -1.55 5.63 -1.06
CA ALA A 123 -2.63 4.95 -1.76
C ALA A 123 -2.77 3.50 -1.30
N THR A 124 -3.94 3.15 -0.79
CA THR A 124 -4.28 1.82 -0.29
C THR A 124 -5.15 1.08 -1.29
N PHE A 125 -4.68 -0.05 -1.81
CA PHE A 125 -5.49 -0.98 -2.60
C PHE A 125 -6.00 -2.11 -1.70
N TYR A 126 -7.30 -2.25 -1.60
CA TYR A 126 -8.00 -3.34 -0.89
C TYR A 126 -7.34 -3.75 0.43
N GLY A 127 -6.95 -2.78 1.25
CA GLY A 127 -6.35 -3.02 2.56
C GLY A 127 -7.39 -3.46 3.59
N GLY A 128 -7.20 -4.66 4.13
CA GLY A 128 -8.10 -5.24 5.12
C GLY A 128 -7.85 -4.77 6.55
N GLY A 129 -8.66 -5.29 7.50
CA GLY A 129 -8.58 -4.91 8.91
C GLY A 129 -9.29 -3.60 9.24
N VAL A 130 -10.30 -3.23 8.44
CA VAL A 130 -11.01 -1.96 8.53
C VAL A 130 -11.71 -1.81 9.88
N ALA A 131 -12.58 -2.76 10.24
CA ALA A 131 -13.35 -2.71 11.48
C ALA A 131 -12.76 -3.50 12.65
N GLN A 132 -11.73 -4.35 12.41
CA GLN A 132 -11.22 -5.26 13.44
C GLN A 132 -9.74 -5.05 13.78
N GLY A 133 -9.05 -4.21 13.02
CA GLY A 133 -7.59 -4.10 13.09
C GLY A 133 -6.87 -5.35 12.55
N ARG A 134 -5.55 -5.27 12.44
CA ARG A 134 -4.71 -6.39 11.96
C ARG A 134 -3.26 -6.19 12.39
N PHE A 135 -2.49 -7.26 12.55
CA PHE A 135 -1.06 -7.22 12.90
C PHE A 135 -0.73 -6.49 14.21
N GLY A 136 -1.66 -6.42 15.14
CA GLY A 136 -1.51 -5.64 16.38
C GLY A 136 -2.01 -4.19 16.27
N PHE A 137 -2.38 -3.73 15.10
CA PHE A 137 -2.97 -2.40 14.91
C PHE A 137 -4.43 -2.33 15.38
N GLU A 138 -4.84 -1.16 15.86
CA GLU A 138 -6.24 -0.80 16.15
C GLU A 138 -7.09 -0.87 14.86
N PRO A 139 -8.44 -0.95 14.92
CA PRO A 139 -9.31 -0.79 13.76
C PRO A 139 -9.01 0.49 12.96
N GLN A 140 -8.98 0.40 11.62
CA GLN A 140 -8.72 1.57 10.79
C GLN A 140 -9.76 2.68 11.01
N THR A 141 -11.03 2.31 11.21
CA THR A 141 -12.12 3.23 11.49
C THR A 141 -11.91 4.05 12.76
N GLU A 142 -11.18 3.53 13.76
CA GLU A 142 -10.91 4.24 15.02
C GLU A 142 -9.74 5.23 14.90
N VAL A 143 -8.84 5.01 13.94
CA VAL A 143 -7.62 5.80 13.79
C VAL A 143 -7.60 6.71 12.55
N ALA A 144 -8.55 6.54 11.62
CA ALA A 144 -8.58 7.27 10.35
C ALA A 144 -8.59 8.80 10.50
N GLY A 145 -9.23 9.33 11.56
CA GLY A 145 -9.18 10.76 11.86
C GLY A 145 -7.81 11.30 12.26
N ARG A 146 -6.82 10.42 12.47
CA ARG A 146 -5.43 10.75 12.81
C ARG A 146 -4.47 10.71 11.62
N LEU A 147 -4.97 10.50 10.40
CA LEU A 147 -4.16 10.51 9.18
C LEU A 147 -3.33 11.79 9.09
N GLN A 148 -2.04 11.65 8.81
CA GLN A 148 -1.06 12.74 8.66
C GLN A 148 -0.59 12.89 7.21
N THR A 149 -0.89 11.90 6.36
CA THR A 149 -0.54 11.88 4.94
C THR A 149 -1.82 11.97 4.10
N PRO A 150 -1.86 12.76 3.01
CA PRO A 150 -2.94 12.68 2.03
C PRO A 150 -3.19 11.23 1.59
N TRP A 151 -4.41 10.71 1.78
CA TRP A 151 -4.68 9.29 1.65
C TRP A 151 -5.81 8.98 0.67
N LEU A 152 -5.53 8.06 -0.28
CA LEU A 152 -6.46 7.49 -1.24
C LEU A 152 -6.73 6.02 -0.91
N GLY A 153 -7.98 5.65 -0.70
CA GLY A 153 -8.43 4.27 -0.52
C GLY A 153 -9.16 3.74 -1.76
N LEU A 154 -8.79 2.57 -2.26
CA LEU A 154 -9.29 1.95 -3.49
C LEU A 154 -9.81 0.54 -3.17
N TYR A 155 -11.13 0.34 -3.25
CA TYR A 155 -11.80 -0.88 -2.79
C TYR A 155 -12.75 -1.43 -3.83
N GLY A 156 -12.85 -2.77 -3.90
CA GLY A 156 -13.83 -3.46 -4.73
C GLY A 156 -15.09 -3.83 -3.91
N ASP A 157 -16.28 -3.63 -4.45
CA ASP A 157 -17.54 -3.97 -3.77
C ASP A 157 -17.84 -5.48 -3.73
N GLN A 158 -17.15 -6.28 -4.55
CA GLN A 158 -17.27 -7.73 -4.56
C GLN A 158 -16.32 -8.41 -3.55
N ASP A 159 -15.43 -7.66 -2.91
CA ASP A 159 -14.51 -8.16 -1.89
C ASP A 159 -15.26 -8.56 -0.62
N LYS A 160 -15.47 -9.87 -0.44
CA LYS A 160 -16.15 -10.44 0.73
C LYS A 160 -15.35 -10.30 2.02
N GLY A 161 -14.05 -10.04 1.93
CA GLY A 161 -13.16 -9.83 3.08
C GLY A 161 -13.16 -8.39 3.59
N ILE A 162 -13.72 -7.46 2.80
CA ILE A 162 -13.82 -6.03 3.15
C ILE A 162 -15.22 -5.53 2.76
N PRO A 163 -16.22 -5.73 3.62
CA PRO A 163 -17.62 -5.37 3.34
C PRO A 163 -17.78 -3.87 3.01
N VAL A 164 -18.72 -3.58 2.12
CA VAL A 164 -19.02 -2.21 1.65
C VAL A 164 -19.35 -1.26 2.81
N ASP A 165 -20.08 -1.72 3.81
CA ASP A 165 -20.42 -0.93 4.98
C ASP A 165 -19.21 -0.57 5.84
N GLU A 166 -18.21 -1.43 5.95
CA GLU A 166 -16.94 -1.11 6.60
C GLU A 166 -16.17 -0.05 5.82
N VAL A 167 -16.14 -0.13 4.48
CA VAL A 167 -15.50 0.87 3.62
C VAL A 167 -16.17 2.25 3.76
N GLU A 168 -17.50 2.30 3.86
CA GLU A 168 -18.24 3.55 4.09
C GLU A 168 -18.03 4.12 5.50
N GLN A 169 -17.89 3.26 6.51
CA GLN A 169 -17.48 3.70 7.86
C GLN A 169 -16.06 4.29 7.83
N LEU A 170 -15.12 3.65 7.13
CA LEU A 170 -13.76 4.15 6.96
C LEU A 170 -13.74 5.50 6.22
N ARG A 171 -14.52 5.64 5.14
CA ARG A 171 -14.69 6.92 4.41
C ARG A 171 -15.13 8.03 5.37
N THR A 172 -16.15 7.73 6.17
CA THR A 172 -16.71 8.70 7.13
C THR A 172 -15.68 9.08 8.20
N ALA A 173 -14.96 8.11 8.73
CA ALA A 173 -13.92 8.34 9.74
C ALA A 173 -12.74 9.14 9.18
N ALA A 174 -12.28 8.80 7.96
CA ALA A 174 -11.17 9.48 7.29
C ALA A 174 -11.50 10.93 6.92
N ALA A 175 -12.76 11.25 6.63
CA ALA A 175 -13.19 12.62 6.37
C ALA A 175 -12.98 13.58 7.58
N GLY A 176 -12.73 13.05 8.78
CA GLY A 176 -12.37 13.81 9.98
C GLY A 176 -10.89 14.14 10.09
N ALA A 177 -10.03 13.66 9.19
CA ALA A 177 -8.60 13.93 9.20
C ALA A 177 -8.29 15.39 8.79
N ALA A 178 -7.12 15.87 9.22
CA ALA A 178 -6.65 17.23 8.86
C ALA A 178 -6.01 17.30 7.45
N VAL A 179 -5.87 16.18 6.78
CA VAL A 179 -5.27 16.03 5.45
C VAL A 179 -6.32 15.60 4.42
N PRO A 180 -6.11 15.83 3.11
CA PRO A 180 -6.98 15.33 2.07
C PRO A 180 -7.17 13.80 2.13
N THR A 181 -8.42 13.34 1.98
CA THR A 181 -8.73 11.90 1.93
C THR A 181 -9.77 11.62 0.86
N GLU A 182 -9.58 10.56 0.11
CA GLU A 182 -10.55 10.07 -0.87
C GLU A 182 -10.70 8.55 -0.73
N VAL A 183 -11.93 8.06 -0.85
CA VAL A 183 -12.21 6.62 -0.95
C VAL A 183 -13.00 6.37 -2.24
N VAL A 184 -12.45 5.53 -3.12
CA VAL A 184 -13.09 5.12 -4.37
C VAL A 184 -13.52 3.66 -4.26
N ARG A 185 -14.75 3.37 -4.66
CA ARG A 185 -15.27 2.02 -4.73
C ARG A 185 -15.53 1.61 -6.17
N TYR A 186 -15.24 0.36 -6.46
CA TYR A 186 -15.43 -0.27 -7.77
C TYR A 186 -16.51 -1.37 -7.65
N PRO A 187 -17.74 -1.13 -8.17
CA PRO A 187 -18.88 -2.03 -7.95
C PRO A 187 -18.67 -3.47 -8.41
N ASP A 188 -17.89 -3.65 -9.48
CA ASP A 188 -17.70 -4.94 -10.14
C ASP A 188 -16.34 -5.58 -9.83
N ALA A 189 -15.52 -4.97 -8.96
CA ALA A 189 -14.18 -5.46 -8.63
C ALA A 189 -14.18 -6.25 -7.32
N ASP A 190 -13.36 -7.31 -7.29
CA ASP A 190 -13.13 -8.15 -6.11
C ASP A 190 -11.75 -7.86 -5.51
N HIS A 191 -11.40 -8.55 -4.42
CA HIS A 191 -10.08 -8.48 -3.79
C HIS A 191 -8.97 -8.80 -4.78
N GLY A 192 -7.93 -7.96 -4.84
CA GLY A 192 -6.80 -8.16 -5.76
C GLY A 192 -7.06 -7.72 -7.20
N PHE A 193 -8.10 -6.91 -7.45
CA PHE A 193 -8.53 -6.50 -8.80
C PHE A 193 -7.43 -5.79 -9.61
N HIS A 194 -6.40 -5.26 -8.98
CA HIS A 194 -5.28 -4.61 -9.67
C HIS A 194 -4.23 -5.60 -10.20
N CYS A 195 -4.13 -6.79 -9.62
CA CYS A 195 -3.09 -7.75 -9.94
C CYS A 195 -3.43 -8.52 -11.23
N ASP A 196 -2.72 -8.22 -12.32
CA ASP A 196 -2.89 -8.86 -13.63
C ASP A 196 -2.41 -10.32 -13.71
N ALA A 197 -1.75 -10.81 -12.65
CA ALA A 197 -1.40 -12.22 -12.48
C ALA A 197 -2.46 -13.05 -11.74
N ARG A 198 -3.63 -12.45 -11.39
CA ARG A 198 -4.72 -13.13 -10.66
C ARG A 198 -6.00 -13.17 -11.48
N GLU A 199 -6.83 -14.20 -11.21
CA GLU A 199 -8.16 -14.30 -11.82
C GLU A 199 -9.09 -13.14 -11.45
N SER A 200 -8.87 -12.52 -10.29
CA SER A 200 -9.62 -11.35 -9.83
C SER A 200 -9.26 -10.04 -10.53
N TYR A 201 -8.31 -10.05 -11.48
CA TYR A 201 -7.98 -8.85 -12.25
C TYR A 201 -9.21 -8.27 -12.92
N HIS A 202 -9.46 -6.97 -12.70
CA HIS A 202 -10.60 -6.29 -13.31
C HIS A 202 -10.13 -5.25 -14.34
N PRO A 203 -10.32 -5.52 -15.65
CA PRO A 203 -9.68 -4.76 -16.73
C PRO A 203 -10.15 -3.30 -16.85
N ALA A 204 -11.30 -2.95 -16.27
CA ALA A 204 -11.76 -1.56 -16.22
C ALA A 204 -11.30 -0.84 -14.94
N SER A 205 -11.38 -1.51 -13.78
CA SER A 205 -11.07 -0.90 -12.48
C SER A 205 -9.56 -0.76 -12.24
N ALA A 206 -8.76 -1.73 -12.67
CA ALA A 206 -7.31 -1.71 -12.43
C ALA A 206 -6.60 -0.51 -13.09
N PRO A 207 -6.83 -0.20 -14.40
CA PRO A 207 -6.23 0.97 -15.02
C PRO A 207 -6.75 2.29 -14.44
N ASP A 208 -8.04 2.38 -14.07
CA ASP A 208 -8.58 3.58 -13.44
C ASP A 208 -7.96 3.81 -12.06
N ALA A 209 -7.86 2.78 -11.23
CA ALA A 209 -7.22 2.85 -9.92
C ALA A 209 -5.73 3.24 -10.01
N TRP A 210 -5.01 2.70 -10.99
CA TRP A 210 -3.62 3.06 -11.26
C TRP A 210 -3.51 4.54 -11.63
N ARG A 211 -4.32 5.02 -12.60
CA ARG A 211 -4.34 6.43 -13.01
C ARG A 211 -4.65 7.35 -11.82
N ARG A 212 -5.68 7.03 -11.02
CA ARG A 212 -6.02 7.81 -9.81
C ARG A 212 -4.86 7.86 -8.81
N THR A 213 -4.13 6.77 -8.65
CA THR A 213 -2.94 6.74 -7.78
C THR A 213 -1.85 7.67 -8.30
N LEU A 214 -1.59 7.67 -9.61
CA LEU A 214 -0.60 8.58 -10.20
C LEU A 214 -1.04 10.04 -10.13
N ASP A 215 -2.31 10.32 -10.39
CA ASP A 215 -2.89 11.67 -10.27
C ASP A 215 -2.79 12.16 -8.82
N TRP A 216 -3.12 11.31 -7.82
CA TRP A 216 -3.02 11.60 -6.40
C TRP A 216 -1.57 11.90 -5.98
N PHE A 217 -0.62 11.12 -6.46
CA PHE A 217 0.79 11.36 -6.18
C PHE A 217 1.27 12.65 -6.86
N GLY A 218 0.84 12.94 -8.09
CA GLY A 218 1.17 14.16 -8.81
C GLY A 218 0.59 15.43 -8.17
N GLU A 219 -0.54 15.32 -7.46
CA GLU A 219 -1.17 16.44 -6.75
C GLU A 219 -0.49 16.76 -5.41
N HIS A 220 0.00 15.73 -4.71
CA HIS A 220 0.42 15.85 -3.32
C HIS A 220 1.94 15.76 -3.10
N LEU A 221 2.71 15.22 -4.05
CA LEU A 221 4.17 15.28 -4.02
C LEU A 221 4.65 16.63 -4.58
N PRO A 222 5.58 17.32 -3.91
CA PRO A 222 6.11 18.63 -4.35
C PRO A 222 6.99 18.55 -5.61
#